data_885670ae2004cbe180b5dddd4a20f4e9
#
_entry.id   885670ae2004cbe180b5dddd4a20f4e9
#
_cell.length_a   1.000
_cell.length_b   1.000
_cell.length_c   1.000
_cell.angle_alpha   90.00
_cell.angle_beta   90.00
_cell.angle_gamma   90.00
#
_symmetry.space_group_name_H-M   'P 1'
#
loop_
_entity.id
_entity.type
_entity.pdbx_description
1 polymer ?
#
loop_
_entity_poly.entity_id
_entity_poly.type
_entity_poly.pdbx_seq_one_letter_code
_entity_poly.pdbx_strand_id
1 'polypeptide(L)'
;MNKVTALSASALALATAAAVPSAAKDYILATGRWDNTAIVIDVEKAIDPVNDGTPNAVINRLRVTPDIDGKGTGKLDTVASGQPIIIAISPDQKRAYVVNHSGKSKPEDAAAFQHGHPGSVTVLDLAKALDPAHNGKLGAVEAFIDSEGSGATGFAVSPDLKYGILAHAEGPGNEDGGRHINIVDLATNKVIHKVEQAYGKPGYPCPPATIPHRAPDPAFGCFPDTNGLTISPIGGGTVFTANGGTNDVSVISLPKALKGDKGAEVARIPVQSGGFGISTSPDGKLVAIAAREDARDGKEGNTISIIDVKQALREPGKGEVARVLVGTSNPEVQTRPFVAAFTPDGKRIVVTNFRTNNLSIIDVAKALAGQPAELARITLETPNGEPSRPRGIAFANGGKYAAISGAPKSKPGSGVVWLVDLDSYKVAGRVTEIGNESYMLGGFTGD
;
A
#
# COMPACT_ATOMS: atom_id res chain seq x y z
N MET A 1 22.67 -80.49 35.00
CA MET A 1 21.40 -80.12 34.40
C MET A 1 20.93 -78.84 35.02
N ASN A 2 21.35 -77.73 34.48
CA ASN A 2 20.92 -76.37 34.95
C ASN A 2 20.10 -75.71 33.85
N LYS A 3 18.84 -75.40 34.15
CA LYS A 3 17.94 -74.66 33.28
C LYS A 3 18.22 -73.21 33.51
N VAL A 4 18.63 -72.48 32.44
CA VAL A 4 18.71 -71.01 32.40
C VAL A 4 17.40 -70.47 31.88
N THR A 5 16.70 -69.73 32.68
CA THR A 5 15.46 -69.02 32.31
C THR A 5 15.83 -67.68 31.70
N ALA A 6 15.44 -67.44 30.43
CA ALA A 6 15.62 -66.17 29.75
C ALA A 6 14.45 -65.23 30.13
N LEU A 7 14.77 -64.08 30.68
CA LEU A 7 13.82 -62.94 30.84
C LEU A 7 13.83 -62.13 29.55
N SER A 8 12.66 -62.07 28.93
CA SER A 8 12.39 -61.15 27.80
C SER A 8 12.07 -59.76 28.36
N ALA A 9 12.93 -58.78 28.08
CA ALA A 9 12.67 -57.37 28.33
C ALA A 9 11.87 -56.80 27.11
N SER A 10 10.61 -56.47 27.32
CA SER A 10 9.81 -55.73 26.34
C SER A 10 10.18 -54.24 26.44
N ALA A 11 10.87 -53.71 25.42
CA ALA A 11 11.11 -52.29 25.28
C ALA A 11 9.84 -51.61 24.74
N LEU A 12 9.23 -50.78 25.56
CA LEU A 12 8.12 -49.92 25.18
C LEU A 12 8.71 -48.73 24.40
N ALA A 13 8.60 -48.72 23.07
CA ALA A 13 8.97 -47.61 22.24
C ALA A 13 7.88 -46.50 22.40
N LEU A 14 8.19 -45.44 23.12
CA LEU A 14 7.42 -44.19 23.05
C LEU A 14 7.64 -43.58 21.66
N ALA A 15 6.63 -43.70 20.80
CA ALA A 15 6.56 -42.91 19.57
C ALA A 15 6.25 -41.47 19.98
N THR A 16 7.25 -40.60 19.98
CA THR A 16 7.06 -39.16 19.98
C THR A 16 6.43 -38.81 18.64
N ALA A 17 5.14 -38.52 18.62
CA ALA A 17 4.50 -37.91 17.47
C ALA A 17 5.22 -36.56 17.23
N ALA A 18 6.03 -36.52 16.17
CA ALA A 18 6.54 -35.25 15.67
C ALA A 18 5.30 -34.40 15.30
N ALA A 19 5.16 -33.25 15.94
CA ALA A 19 4.12 -32.30 15.56
C ALA A 19 4.34 -31.97 14.08
N VAL A 20 3.35 -32.27 13.25
CA VAL A 20 3.34 -31.80 11.86
C VAL A 20 3.37 -30.27 11.94
N PRO A 21 4.32 -29.59 11.31
CA PRO A 21 4.31 -28.13 11.31
C PRO A 21 2.93 -27.68 10.82
N SER A 22 2.30 -26.79 11.57
CA SER A 22 1.08 -26.11 11.11
C SER A 22 1.42 -25.45 9.78
N ALA A 23 0.61 -25.67 8.75
CA ALA A 23 0.78 -24.93 7.52
C ALA A 23 0.61 -23.43 7.83
N ALA A 24 1.57 -22.61 7.38
CA ALA A 24 1.49 -21.17 7.55
C ALA A 24 0.16 -20.64 7.02
N LYS A 25 -0.50 -19.80 7.80
CA LYS A 25 -1.80 -19.20 7.45
C LYS A 25 -1.61 -17.85 6.82
N ASP A 26 -2.54 -17.48 5.97
CA ASP A 26 -2.57 -16.14 5.36
C ASP A 26 -3.38 -15.15 6.19
N TYR A 27 -2.83 -13.96 6.30
CA TYR A 27 -3.40 -12.83 7.00
C TYR A 27 -3.38 -11.57 6.15
N ILE A 28 -4.33 -10.68 6.40
CA ILE A 28 -4.37 -9.35 5.83
C ILE A 28 -4.21 -8.33 6.97
N LEU A 29 -3.26 -7.41 6.80
CA LEU A 29 -3.14 -6.23 7.64
C LEU A 29 -3.84 -5.08 6.93
N ALA A 30 -4.78 -4.42 7.62
CA ALA A 30 -5.56 -3.30 7.10
C ALA A 30 -5.34 -2.05 7.95
N THR A 31 -5.33 -0.86 7.34
CA THR A 31 -5.26 0.39 8.10
C THR A 31 -6.65 0.83 8.55
N GLY A 32 -6.77 1.33 9.78
CA GLY A 32 -7.89 2.14 10.25
C GLY A 32 -7.43 3.59 10.35
N ARG A 33 -7.61 4.37 9.28
CA ARG A 33 -6.99 5.69 9.09
C ARG A 33 -7.24 6.64 10.27
N TRP A 34 -8.51 6.82 10.63
CA TRP A 34 -8.90 7.77 11.68
C TRP A 34 -8.90 7.17 13.09
N ASP A 35 -8.75 5.84 13.20
CA ASP A 35 -8.62 5.15 14.48
C ASP A 35 -7.15 4.95 14.89
N ASN A 36 -6.20 5.32 14.01
CA ASN A 36 -4.77 5.14 14.25
C ASN A 36 -4.37 3.67 14.51
N THR A 37 -5.04 2.74 13.81
CA THR A 37 -4.86 1.31 14.01
C THR A 37 -4.38 0.59 12.76
N ALA A 38 -3.73 -0.57 12.97
CA ALA A 38 -3.59 -1.62 11.99
C ALA A 38 -4.39 -2.84 12.47
N ILE A 39 -5.16 -3.44 11.59
CA ILE A 39 -6.14 -4.47 11.91
C ILE A 39 -5.72 -5.75 11.21
N VAL A 40 -5.57 -6.83 11.96
CA VAL A 40 -5.17 -8.14 11.44
C VAL A 40 -6.42 -8.99 11.19
N ILE A 41 -6.54 -9.50 9.97
CA ILE A 41 -7.66 -10.31 9.50
C ILE A 41 -7.14 -11.70 9.14
N ASP A 42 -7.75 -12.73 9.68
CA ASP A 42 -7.52 -14.14 9.32
C ASP A 42 -8.29 -14.44 8.02
N VAL A 43 -7.57 -14.84 6.98
CA VAL A 43 -8.15 -15.06 5.64
C VAL A 43 -9.08 -16.28 5.63
N GLU A 44 -8.73 -17.36 6.31
CA GLU A 44 -9.57 -18.56 6.38
C GLU A 44 -10.92 -18.25 7.02
N LYS A 45 -10.92 -17.47 8.10
CA LYS A 45 -12.17 -17.01 8.73
C LYS A 45 -12.93 -16.03 7.85
N ALA A 46 -12.24 -15.19 7.10
CA ALA A 46 -12.89 -14.17 6.28
C ALA A 46 -13.63 -14.76 5.06
N ILE A 47 -13.21 -15.92 4.57
CA ILE A 47 -13.88 -16.63 3.45
C ILE A 47 -14.88 -17.69 3.93
N ASP A 48 -14.97 -17.96 5.23
CA ASP A 48 -16.00 -18.84 5.78
C ASP A 48 -17.37 -18.14 5.71
N PRO A 49 -18.37 -18.74 5.02
CA PRO A 49 -19.68 -18.12 4.84
C PRO A 49 -20.40 -17.75 6.15
N VAL A 50 -20.09 -18.42 7.26
CA VAL A 50 -20.68 -18.11 8.57
C VAL A 50 -20.22 -16.75 9.10
N ASN A 51 -19.09 -16.25 8.64
CA ASN A 51 -18.50 -14.97 9.05
C ASN A 51 -18.76 -13.84 8.03
N ASP A 52 -19.39 -14.12 6.89
CA ASP A 52 -19.62 -13.09 5.86
C ASP A 52 -20.43 -11.91 6.40
N GLY A 53 -19.91 -10.71 6.20
CA GLY A 53 -20.53 -9.46 6.65
C GLY A 53 -20.38 -9.19 8.16
N THR A 54 -19.52 -9.91 8.85
CA THR A 54 -19.23 -9.74 10.29
C THR A 54 -17.78 -9.35 10.55
N PRO A 55 -17.41 -8.88 11.76
CA PRO A 55 -16.02 -8.65 12.15
C PRO A 55 -15.31 -9.92 12.68
N ASN A 56 -15.90 -11.10 12.63
CA ASN A 56 -15.38 -12.31 13.29
C ASN A 56 -14.03 -12.80 12.78
N ALA A 57 -13.66 -12.39 11.57
CA ALA A 57 -12.33 -12.67 11.01
C ALA A 57 -11.23 -11.74 11.53
N VAL A 58 -11.57 -10.65 12.24
CA VAL A 58 -10.59 -9.78 12.87
C VAL A 58 -10.03 -10.48 14.10
N ILE A 59 -8.72 -10.68 14.13
CA ILE A 59 -8.04 -11.34 15.25
C ILE A 59 -7.29 -10.35 16.15
N ASN A 60 -6.90 -9.18 15.61
CA ASN A 60 -6.20 -8.17 16.39
C ASN A 60 -6.42 -6.76 15.84
N ARG A 61 -6.40 -5.75 16.73
CA ARG A 61 -6.43 -4.32 16.41
C ARG A 61 -5.26 -3.65 17.12
N LEU A 62 -4.21 -3.32 16.37
CA LEU A 62 -2.97 -2.79 16.91
C LEU A 62 -2.96 -1.27 16.86
N ARG A 63 -2.48 -0.62 17.90
CA ARG A 63 -2.12 0.79 17.81
C ARG A 63 -0.84 0.94 17.01
N VAL A 64 -0.82 1.91 16.09
CA VAL A 64 0.33 2.14 15.20
C VAL A 64 0.84 3.57 15.23
N THR A 65 0.30 4.40 16.13
CA THR A 65 0.76 5.77 16.32
C THR A 65 1.18 5.98 17.76
N PRO A 66 2.25 6.75 18.01
CA PRO A 66 2.64 7.09 19.37
C PRO A 66 1.54 7.91 20.07
N ASP A 67 1.57 7.94 21.39
CA ASP A 67 0.75 8.87 22.17
C ASP A 67 1.19 10.30 21.89
N ILE A 68 0.25 11.24 21.89
CA ILE A 68 0.50 12.66 21.69
C ILE A 68 1.57 13.19 22.64
N ASP A 69 1.52 12.76 23.89
CA ASP A 69 2.45 13.21 24.92
C ASP A 69 3.76 12.41 24.96
N GLY A 70 3.89 11.38 24.14
CA GLY A 70 5.04 10.49 24.10
C GLY A 70 5.28 9.69 25.40
N LYS A 71 4.29 9.67 26.32
CA LYS A 71 4.42 9.10 27.67
C LYS A 71 3.77 7.73 27.83
N GLY A 72 3.22 7.16 26.78
CA GLY A 72 2.51 5.88 26.85
C GLY A 72 1.20 5.93 27.65
N THR A 73 0.60 7.12 27.78
CA THR A 73 -0.61 7.32 28.60
C THR A 73 -1.90 6.82 27.93
N GLY A 74 -1.82 6.35 26.67
CA GLY A 74 -2.97 5.91 25.91
C GLY A 74 -3.87 7.04 25.42
N LYS A 75 -3.50 8.30 25.65
CA LYS A 75 -4.24 9.45 25.10
C LYS A 75 -3.96 9.60 23.62
N LEU A 76 -4.90 9.11 22.82
CA LEU A 76 -4.95 9.37 21.40
C LEU A 76 -5.70 10.67 21.16
N ASP A 77 -5.06 11.57 20.43
CA ASP A 77 -5.80 12.60 19.72
C ASP A 77 -6.32 11.97 18.42
N THR A 78 -7.58 11.66 18.39
CA THR A 78 -8.25 11.05 17.24
C THR A 78 -8.35 12.00 16.04
N VAL A 79 -8.05 13.28 16.23
CA VAL A 79 -8.17 14.30 15.18
C VAL A 79 -6.83 14.60 14.52
N ALA A 80 -5.74 14.51 15.25
CA ALA A 80 -4.46 15.08 14.83
C ALA A 80 -3.30 14.08 14.72
N SER A 81 -3.45 12.82 15.14
CA SER A 81 -2.33 11.88 15.16
C SER A 81 -2.41 10.85 14.02
N GLY A 82 -1.29 10.62 13.41
CA GLY A 82 -0.98 9.47 12.59
C GLY A 82 -1.63 9.41 11.22
N GLN A 83 -2.88 9.09 11.10
CA GLN A 83 -3.54 8.72 9.85
C GLN A 83 -2.76 7.63 9.09
N PRO A 84 -2.72 6.39 9.57
CA PRO A 84 -2.10 5.29 8.83
C PRO A 84 -2.85 5.08 7.50
N ILE A 85 -2.13 5.22 6.38
CA ILE A 85 -2.70 5.12 5.04
C ILE A 85 -2.06 4.04 4.18
N ILE A 86 -0.78 3.74 4.36
CA ILE A 86 -0.04 2.76 3.56
C ILE A 86 0.47 1.64 4.46
N ILE A 87 0.51 0.44 3.91
CA ILE A 87 1.18 -0.72 4.49
C ILE A 87 2.15 -1.29 3.45
N ALA A 88 3.40 -1.46 3.84
CA ALA A 88 4.37 -2.22 3.08
C ALA A 88 4.82 -3.42 3.92
N ILE A 89 4.69 -4.62 3.39
CA ILE A 89 5.21 -5.83 4.02
C ILE A 89 6.66 -6.03 3.56
N SER A 90 7.57 -6.34 4.50
CA SER A 90 8.94 -6.68 4.14
C SER A 90 9.01 -7.95 3.29
N PRO A 91 9.94 -8.05 2.33
CA PRO A 91 10.09 -9.24 1.49
C PRO A 91 10.25 -10.57 2.26
N ASP A 92 10.81 -10.53 3.46
CA ASP A 92 10.94 -11.70 4.35
C ASP A 92 9.70 -11.97 5.22
N GLN A 93 8.66 -11.16 5.06
CA GLN A 93 7.38 -11.21 5.78
C GLN A 93 7.49 -11.18 7.32
N LYS A 94 8.56 -10.60 7.85
CA LYS A 94 8.74 -10.45 9.29
C LYS A 94 8.25 -9.12 9.83
N ARG A 95 8.24 -8.08 8.99
CA ARG A 95 7.86 -6.73 9.37
C ARG A 95 6.80 -6.14 8.46
N ALA A 96 5.97 -5.30 9.03
CA ALA A 96 5.15 -4.36 8.28
C ALA A 96 5.59 -2.93 8.60
N TYR A 97 5.60 -2.10 7.58
CA TYR A 97 5.86 -0.67 7.65
C TYR A 97 4.55 0.06 7.40
N VAL A 98 3.99 0.66 8.44
CA VAL A 98 2.73 1.40 8.38
C VAL A 98 3.05 2.88 8.29
N VAL A 99 2.73 3.49 7.16
CA VAL A 99 2.98 4.92 6.92
C VAL A 99 1.86 5.74 7.52
N ASN A 100 2.23 6.59 8.45
CA ASN A 100 1.36 7.60 9.06
C ASN A 100 1.54 8.91 8.30
N HIS A 101 0.50 9.30 7.57
CA HIS A 101 0.50 10.47 6.69
C HIS A 101 0.79 11.77 7.44
N SER A 102 0.24 11.87 8.65
CA SER A 102 0.50 12.96 9.58
C SER A 102 1.12 12.38 10.83
N GLY A 103 2.18 12.96 11.31
CA GLY A 103 2.91 12.45 12.47
C GLY A 103 2.52 13.13 13.77
N LYS A 104 3.49 13.38 14.60
CA LYS A 104 3.38 14.01 15.91
C LYS A 104 2.69 15.37 15.81
N SER A 105 1.40 15.44 16.10
CA SER A 105 0.74 16.72 16.32
C SER A 105 0.45 16.90 17.80
N LYS A 106 0.65 18.10 18.29
CA LYS A 106 0.15 18.47 19.59
C LYS A 106 -1.32 18.86 19.47
N PRO A 107 -2.14 18.68 20.52
CA PRO A 107 -3.56 19.06 20.50
C PRO A 107 -3.79 20.51 20.07
N GLU A 108 -2.90 21.43 20.47
CA GLU A 108 -2.92 22.84 20.09
C GLU A 108 -2.65 23.08 18.61
N ASP A 109 -2.08 22.10 17.90
CA ASP A 109 -1.74 22.17 16.48
C ASP A 109 -2.80 21.50 15.60
N ALA A 110 -3.98 21.16 16.12
CA ALA A 110 -5.04 20.51 15.37
C ALA A 110 -5.47 21.29 14.10
N ALA A 111 -5.36 22.62 14.11
CA ALA A 111 -5.54 23.44 12.92
C ALA A 111 -4.37 23.28 11.93
N ALA A 112 -3.16 23.08 12.41
CA ALA A 112 -1.95 22.85 11.62
C ALA A 112 -1.92 21.45 11.01
N PHE A 113 -2.65 20.47 11.58
CA PHE A 113 -2.86 19.16 11.00
C PHE A 113 -3.36 19.20 9.55
N GLN A 114 -4.19 20.14 9.21
CA GLN A 114 -4.59 20.41 7.83
C GLN A 114 -3.47 21.07 7.01
N HIS A 115 -2.35 21.39 7.61
CA HIS A 115 -1.28 22.24 7.08
C HIS A 115 0.12 21.59 7.14
N GLY A 116 0.20 20.26 7.20
CA GLY A 116 1.45 19.55 6.98
C GLY A 116 2.27 19.27 8.23
N HIS A 117 1.79 18.37 9.07
CA HIS A 117 2.63 17.80 10.13
C HIS A 117 3.59 16.76 9.58
N PRO A 118 4.79 16.62 10.18
CA PRO A 118 5.71 15.55 9.82
C PRO A 118 5.03 14.19 9.93
N GLY A 119 5.17 13.39 8.89
CA GLY A 119 4.73 12.01 8.88
C GLY A 119 5.68 11.10 9.65
N SER A 120 5.31 9.84 9.76
CA SER A 120 6.16 8.80 10.34
C SER A 120 5.91 7.45 9.70
N VAL A 121 6.79 6.49 9.95
CA VAL A 121 6.56 5.09 9.61
C VAL A 121 6.67 4.25 10.88
N THR A 122 5.64 3.47 11.15
CA THR A 122 5.63 2.51 12.26
C THR A 122 6.14 1.17 11.78
N VAL A 123 7.14 0.63 12.43
CA VAL A 123 7.68 -0.70 12.17
C VAL A 123 7.00 -1.69 13.09
N LEU A 124 6.26 -2.65 12.52
CA LEU A 124 5.58 -3.71 13.25
C LEU A 124 6.30 -5.05 13.08
N ASP A 125 6.45 -5.78 14.16
CA ASP A 125 6.78 -7.21 14.17
C ASP A 125 5.51 -8.01 13.85
N LEU A 126 5.48 -8.73 12.73
CA LEU A 126 4.30 -9.45 12.27
C LEU A 126 3.97 -10.67 13.14
N ALA A 127 4.96 -11.33 13.74
CA ALA A 127 4.69 -12.43 14.67
C ALA A 127 3.99 -11.91 15.94
N LYS A 128 4.44 -10.75 16.48
CA LYS A 128 3.75 -10.10 17.60
C LYS A 128 2.38 -9.54 17.20
N ALA A 129 2.21 -9.14 15.94
CA ALA A 129 0.93 -8.65 15.44
C ALA A 129 -0.16 -9.74 15.51
N LEU A 130 0.21 -11.01 15.45
CA LEU A 130 -0.71 -12.14 15.58
C LEU A 130 -1.09 -12.46 17.05
N ASP A 131 -0.31 -12.02 18.03
CA ASP A 131 -0.56 -12.29 19.45
C ASP A 131 -1.69 -11.40 19.99
N PRO A 132 -2.82 -12.00 20.44
CA PRO A 132 -3.95 -11.25 21.01
C PRO A 132 -3.59 -10.41 22.24
N ALA A 133 -2.50 -10.72 22.94
CA ALA A 133 -2.02 -9.93 24.08
C ALA A 133 -1.68 -8.47 23.70
N HIS A 134 -1.46 -8.20 22.42
CA HIS A 134 -1.15 -6.86 21.90
C HIS A 134 -2.37 -6.08 21.39
N ASN A 135 -3.57 -6.67 21.49
CA ASN A 135 -4.81 -5.99 21.06
C ASN A 135 -5.01 -4.64 21.79
N GLY A 136 -5.23 -3.59 21.02
CA GLY A 136 -5.38 -2.21 21.52
C GLY A 136 -4.09 -1.55 22.01
N LYS A 137 -2.92 -2.17 21.81
CA LYS A 137 -1.64 -1.73 22.38
C LYS A 137 -0.58 -1.48 21.29
N LEU A 138 0.53 -0.89 21.70
CA LEU A 138 1.75 -0.71 20.90
C LEU A 138 2.72 -1.92 20.99
N GLY A 139 2.30 -3.06 21.57
CA GLY A 139 3.19 -4.18 21.87
C GLY A 139 3.84 -4.86 20.68
N ALA A 140 3.23 -4.74 19.48
CA ALA A 140 3.80 -5.22 18.23
C ALA A 140 4.72 -4.19 17.54
N VAL A 141 4.83 -2.96 18.06
CA VAL A 141 5.68 -1.91 17.48
C VAL A 141 7.12 -2.11 17.91
N GLU A 142 8.03 -2.20 16.93
CA GLU A 142 9.48 -2.24 17.15
C GLU A 142 10.12 -0.85 17.15
N ALA A 143 9.66 0.03 16.26
CA ALA A 143 10.23 1.36 16.10
C ALA A 143 9.23 2.33 15.43
N PHE A 144 9.52 3.63 15.60
CA PHE A 144 8.95 4.70 14.80
C PHE A 144 10.08 5.40 14.04
N ILE A 145 9.90 5.53 12.72
CA ILE A 145 10.81 6.25 11.84
C ILE A 145 10.22 7.64 11.62
N ASP A 146 10.98 8.68 11.93
CA ASP A 146 10.64 10.06 11.56
C ASP A 146 10.76 10.18 10.04
N SER A 147 9.71 10.61 9.36
CA SER A 147 9.74 10.77 7.91
C SER A 147 10.54 11.98 7.45
N GLU A 148 10.88 12.89 8.36
CA GLU A 148 11.55 14.17 8.08
C GLU A 148 10.87 14.98 6.97
N GLY A 149 9.55 14.86 6.86
CA GLY A 149 8.73 15.57 5.88
C GLY A 149 7.25 15.47 6.21
N SER A 150 6.45 16.35 5.61
CA SER A 150 4.99 16.32 5.73
C SER A 150 4.37 15.39 4.69
N GLY A 151 3.18 14.89 4.96
CA GLY A 151 2.42 14.12 3.99
C GLY A 151 3.06 12.78 3.60
N ALA A 152 3.68 12.06 4.54
CA ALA A 152 4.23 10.73 4.24
C ALA A 152 3.17 9.83 3.60
N THR A 153 3.49 9.18 2.46
CA THR A 153 2.53 8.41 1.66
C THR A 153 3.06 7.05 1.24
N GLY A 154 3.94 6.97 0.25
CA GLY A 154 4.44 5.70 -0.26
C GLY A 154 5.59 5.14 0.57
N PHE A 155 5.67 3.82 0.74
CA PHE A 155 6.84 3.15 1.32
C PHE A 155 7.11 1.84 0.60
N ALA A 156 8.36 1.58 0.29
CA ALA A 156 8.80 0.29 -0.22
C ALA A 156 10.12 -0.11 0.43
N VAL A 157 10.29 -1.41 0.64
CA VAL A 157 11.52 -1.99 1.20
C VAL A 157 12.39 -2.49 0.06
N SER A 158 13.68 -2.18 0.10
CA SER A 158 14.63 -2.70 -0.89
C SER A 158 14.72 -4.23 -0.81
N PRO A 159 14.99 -4.93 -1.93
CA PRO A 159 15.04 -6.40 -1.95
C PRO A 159 16.08 -7.00 -1.00
N ASP A 160 17.13 -6.26 -0.66
CA ASP A 160 18.18 -6.67 0.28
C ASP A 160 17.83 -6.35 1.76
N LEU A 161 16.63 -5.85 2.02
CA LEU A 161 16.11 -5.48 3.35
C LEU A 161 16.90 -4.40 4.09
N LYS A 162 17.78 -3.66 3.40
CA LYS A 162 18.62 -2.65 4.03
C LYS A 162 18.01 -1.28 4.07
N TYR A 163 17.20 -0.96 3.07
CA TYR A 163 16.69 0.40 2.88
C TYR A 163 15.18 0.43 2.75
N GLY A 164 14.57 1.44 3.34
CA GLY A 164 13.22 1.89 3.05
C GLY A 164 13.26 3.09 2.13
N ILE A 165 12.35 3.15 1.18
CA ILE A 165 12.15 4.31 0.30
C ILE A 165 10.79 4.92 0.64
N LEU A 166 10.79 6.18 1.07
CA LEU A 166 9.62 6.87 1.60
C LEU A 166 9.26 8.06 0.72
N ALA A 167 8.03 8.11 0.26
CA ALA A 167 7.48 9.22 -0.51
C ALA A 167 6.72 10.20 0.37
N HIS A 168 6.61 11.42 -0.12
CA HIS A 168 5.81 12.48 0.49
C HIS A 168 4.88 13.08 -0.54
N ALA A 169 3.59 13.14 -0.18
CA ALA A 169 2.61 13.89 -0.95
C ALA A 169 2.74 15.37 -0.65
N GLU A 170 2.17 16.17 -1.53
CA GLU A 170 1.97 17.58 -1.29
C GLU A 170 1.06 17.79 -0.08
N GLY A 171 1.38 18.82 0.69
CA GLY A 171 0.56 19.24 1.83
C GLY A 171 0.95 20.63 2.28
N PRO A 172 0.02 21.43 2.80
CA PRO A 172 0.35 22.69 3.42
C PRO A 172 1.40 22.50 4.53
N GLY A 173 2.43 23.34 4.54
CA GLY A 173 3.58 23.22 5.42
C GLY A 173 4.72 22.34 4.87
N ASN A 174 4.56 21.74 3.70
CA ASN A 174 5.64 21.13 2.94
C ASN A 174 6.36 22.22 2.14
N GLU A 175 7.50 22.69 2.62
CA GLU A 175 8.25 23.78 1.96
C GLU A 175 8.73 23.41 0.56
N ASP A 176 8.88 22.11 0.28
CA ASP A 176 9.29 21.56 -1.01
C ASP A 176 8.11 21.05 -1.87
N GLY A 177 6.87 21.21 -1.40
CA GLY A 177 5.68 20.77 -2.12
C GLY A 177 5.54 19.27 -2.31
N GLY A 178 6.12 18.46 -1.42
CA GLY A 178 6.05 16.99 -1.50
C GLY A 178 6.84 16.41 -2.68
N ARG A 179 7.95 17.03 -3.06
CA ARG A 179 8.79 16.61 -4.19
C ARG A 179 10.07 15.87 -3.79
N HIS A 180 10.11 15.32 -2.60
CA HIS A 180 11.27 14.54 -2.18
C HIS A 180 10.93 13.11 -1.83
N ILE A 181 11.89 12.24 -2.08
CA ILE A 181 11.90 10.83 -1.70
C ILE A 181 13.00 10.65 -0.68
N ASN A 182 12.65 10.11 0.48
CA ASN A 182 13.61 9.84 1.54
C ASN A 182 14.12 8.41 1.47
N ILE A 183 15.42 8.25 1.63
CA ILE A 183 16.07 6.94 1.78
C ILE A 183 16.29 6.71 3.27
N VAL A 184 15.73 5.64 3.78
CA VAL A 184 15.80 5.23 5.18
C VAL A 184 16.76 4.04 5.32
N ASP A 185 17.71 4.12 6.21
CA ASP A 185 18.50 2.97 6.65
C ASP A 185 17.66 2.17 7.67
N LEU A 186 17.29 0.93 7.32
CA LEU A 186 16.43 0.08 8.17
C LEU A 186 17.13 -0.55 9.36
N ALA A 187 18.46 -0.51 9.41
CA ALA A 187 19.20 -0.96 10.59
C ALA A 187 19.17 0.09 11.70
N THR A 188 19.17 1.38 11.33
CA THR A 188 19.15 2.50 12.27
C THR A 188 17.79 3.18 12.38
N ASN A 189 16.86 2.87 11.47
CA ASN A 189 15.55 3.52 11.33
C ASN A 189 15.64 5.04 11.15
N LYS A 190 16.63 5.50 10.37
CA LYS A 190 16.87 6.93 10.12
C LYS A 190 16.92 7.24 8.64
N VAL A 191 16.43 8.42 8.30
CA VAL A 191 16.65 9.00 6.97
C VAL A 191 18.14 9.30 6.80
N ILE A 192 18.73 8.83 5.68
CA ILE A 192 20.14 9.03 5.36
C ILE A 192 20.33 9.93 4.14
N HIS A 193 19.38 9.96 3.22
CA HIS A 193 19.42 10.81 2.02
C HIS A 193 18.02 11.29 1.65
N LYS A 194 17.96 12.46 1.02
CA LYS A 194 16.78 13.02 0.36
C LYS A 194 17.07 13.20 -1.12
N VAL A 195 16.19 12.68 -1.98
CA VAL A 195 16.23 12.84 -3.43
C VAL A 195 15.13 13.79 -3.83
N GLU A 196 15.47 14.97 -4.34
CA GLU A 196 14.50 15.90 -4.88
C GLU A 196 14.05 15.44 -6.26
N GLN A 197 12.74 15.41 -6.48
CA GLN A 197 12.14 15.28 -7.79
C GLN A 197 12.04 16.66 -8.45
N ALA A 198 12.14 16.71 -9.77
CA ALA A 198 12.15 17.96 -10.51
C ALA A 198 10.82 18.73 -10.33
N TYR A 199 10.90 20.04 -10.13
CA TYR A 199 9.77 20.94 -10.17
C TYR A 199 9.35 21.23 -11.61
N GLY A 200 8.06 21.33 -11.83
CA GLY A 200 7.50 21.63 -13.13
C GLY A 200 7.24 20.40 -13.99
N LYS A 201 6.54 20.63 -15.08
CA LYS A 201 6.16 19.64 -16.07
C LYS A 201 6.48 20.21 -17.46
N PRO A 202 7.16 19.45 -18.36
CA PRO A 202 7.41 19.90 -19.72
C PRO A 202 6.11 20.32 -20.42
N GLY A 203 6.15 21.51 -21.04
CA GLY A 203 5.00 22.05 -21.78
C GLY A 203 3.88 22.65 -20.92
N TYR A 204 4.08 22.75 -19.60
CA TYR A 204 3.14 23.40 -18.68
C TYR A 204 3.79 24.62 -18.01
N PRO A 205 3.18 25.82 -18.10
CA PRO A 205 3.73 27.02 -17.48
C PRO A 205 3.56 26.94 -15.95
N CYS A 206 4.65 26.67 -15.25
CA CYS A 206 4.67 26.64 -13.80
C CYS A 206 5.04 28.03 -13.23
N PRO A 207 4.32 28.53 -12.23
CA PRO A 207 4.74 29.70 -11.48
C PRO A 207 6.05 29.40 -10.73
N PRO A 208 6.74 30.39 -10.16
CA PRO A 208 7.84 30.15 -9.24
C PRO A 208 7.43 29.16 -8.16
N ALA A 209 8.37 28.30 -7.74
CA ALA A 209 8.10 27.29 -6.72
C ALA A 209 7.55 27.95 -5.46
N THR A 210 6.30 27.70 -5.16
CA THR A 210 5.58 28.12 -3.96
C THR A 210 4.92 26.90 -3.35
N ILE A 211 4.58 26.98 -2.08
CA ILE A 211 3.84 25.89 -1.43
C ILE A 211 2.44 25.84 -2.06
N PRO A 212 2.07 24.75 -2.73
CA PRO A 212 0.75 24.63 -3.33
C PRO A 212 -0.31 24.49 -2.24
N HIS A 213 -1.50 25.00 -2.47
CA HIS A 213 -2.55 24.99 -1.47
C HIS A 213 -3.48 23.79 -1.62
N ARG A 214 -4.21 23.69 -2.73
CA ARG A 214 -5.12 22.58 -3.07
C ARG A 214 -5.58 22.70 -4.52
N ALA A 215 -5.90 21.57 -5.14
CA ALA A 215 -6.58 21.58 -6.42
C ALA A 215 -7.99 22.24 -6.31
N PRO A 216 -8.44 23.00 -7.30
CA PRO A 216 -7.73 23.33 -8.54
C PRO A 216 -6.83 24.56 -8.38
N ASP A 217 -5.54 24.34 -8.15
CA ASP A 217 -4.54 25.41 -8.13
C ASP A 217 -3.52 25.13 -9.25
N PRO A 218 -3.24 26.08 -10.16
CA PRO A 218 -2.24 25.88 -11.20
C PRO A 218 -0.85 25.51 -10.66
N ALA A 219 -0.47 26.02 -9.48
CA ALA A 219 0.79 25.67 -8.84
C ALA A 219 0.81 24.22 -8.36
N PHE A 220 -0.32 23.65 -7.98
CA PHE A 220 -0.45 22.25 -7.52
C PHE A 220 0.04 21.28 -8.58
N GLY A 221 -0.34 21.47 -9.84
CA GLY A 221 0.10 20.61 -10.95
C GLY A 221 1.58 20.74 -11.32
N CYS A 222 2.36 21.54 -10.61
CA CYS A 222 3.80 21.71 -10.83
C CYS A 222 4.66 20.93 -9.84
N PHE A 223 4.09 20.42 -8.77
CA PHE A 223 4.76 19.57 -7.80
C PHE A 223 4.43 18.10 -8.10
N PRO A 224 5.36 17.18 -7.90
CA PRO A 224 5.08 15.75 -8.10
C PRO A 224 3.93 15.22 -7.26
N ASP A 225 3.78 15.65 -6.03
CA ASP A 225 2.75 15.13 -5.10
C ASP A 225 2.77 13.60 -5.11
N THR A 226 3.86 13.02 -4.65
CA THR A 226 4.09 11.58 -4.79
C THR A 226 3.21 10.79 -3.83
N ASN A 227 2.20 10.10 -4.37
CA ASN A 227 1.23 9.34 -3.58
C ASN A 227 1.64 7.89 -3.31
N GLY A 228 2.42 7.29 -4.18
CA GLY A 228 2.86 5.92 -4.04
C GLY A 228 4.19 5.67 -4.74
N LEU A 229 4.85 4.58 -4.38
CA LEU A 229 6.08 4.15 -5.06
C LEU A 229 6.23 2.63 -5.05
N THR A 230 7.06 2.13 -5.96
CA THR A 230 7.43 0.73 -6.06
C THR A 230 8.88 0.60 -6.52
N ILE A 231 9.49 -0.58 -6.32
CA ILE A 231 10.87 -0.86 -6.69
C ILE A 231 10.92 -2.03 -7.67
N SER A 232 11.58 -1.83 -8.81
CA SER A 232 12.03 -2.91 -9.68
C SER A 232 13.50 -3.24 -9.39
N PRO A 233 13.91 -4.52 -9.39
CA PRO A 233 15.32 -4.89 -9.24
C PRO A 233 16.18 -4.57 -10.46
N ILE A 234 15.57 -4.26 -11.60
CA ILE A 234 16.27 -3.93 -12.86
C ILE A 234 17.05 -2.64 -12.70
N GLY A 235 18.20 -2.55 -13.35
CA GLY A 235 19.11 -1.38 -13.29
C GLY A 235 19.84 -1.23 -11.96
N GLY A 236 19.96 -2.31 -11.16
CA GLY A 236 20.53 -2.27 -9.81
C GLY A 236 19.57 -1.71 -8.75
N GLY A 237 18.31 -1.67 -9.08
CA GLY A 237 17.23 -1.06 -8.32
C GLY A 237 16.76 0.24 -8.97
N THR A 238 15.52 0.21 -9.46
CA THR A 238 14.84 1.40 -10.00
C THR A 238 13.56 1.64 -9.23
N VAL A 239 13.42 2.83 -8.67
CA VAL A 239 12.20 3.28 -8.00
C VAL A 239 11.31 4.00 -8.99
N PHE A 240 10.04 3.64 -9.01
CA PHE A 240 8.99 4.31 -9.77
C PHE A 240 8.00 4.96 -8.82
N THR A 241 7.60 6.18 -9.08
CA THR A 241 6.69 6.95 -8.21
C THR A 241 5.39 7.28 -8.92
N ALA A 242 4.29 7.27 -8.20
CA ALA A 242 2.99 7.72 -8.67
C ALA A 242 2.83 9.21 -8.32
N ASN A 243 3.10 10.09 -9.28
CA ASN A 243 3.04 11.53 -9.07
C ASN A 243 1.62 12.07 -9.32
N GLY A 244 0.92 12.39 -8.24
CA GLY A 244 -0.47 12.89 -8.27
C GLY A 244 -0.59 14.28 -8.86
N GLY A 245 0.42 15.15 -8.67
CA GLY A 245 0.40 16.52 -9.12
C GLY A 245 0.77 16.71 -10.59
N THR A 246 1.86 16.09 -11.06
CA THR A 246 2.41 16.32 -12.39
C THR A 246 1.86 15.37 -13.48
N ASN A 247 1.01 14.41 -13.14
CA ASN A 247 0.45 13.42 -14.07
C ASN A 247 1.53 12.58 -14.76
N ASP A 248 2.52 12.14 -14.00
CA ASP A 248 3.63 11.35 -14.51
C ASP A 248 4.14 10.33 -13.47
N VAL A 249 5.13 9.57 -13.88
CA VAL A 249 5.88 8.62 -13.05
C VAL A 249 7.33 9.04 -13.08
N SER A 250 7.94 9.31 -11.93
CA SER A 250 9.40 9.49 -11.85
C SER A 250 10.10 8.14 -11.92
N VAL A 251 11.22 8.11 -12.61
CA VAL A 251 12.16 6.99 -12.67
C VAL A 251 13.41 7.39 -11.89
N ILE A 252 13.65 6.75 -10.76
CA ILE A 252 14.74 7.10 -9.84
C ILE A 252 15.73 5.92 -9.75
N SER A 253 17.00 6.20 -9.99
CA SER A 253 18.07 5.23 -9.81
C SER A 253 18.37 5.05 -8.32
N LEU A 254 18.05 3.89 -7.75
CA LEU A 254 18.37 3.59 -6.35
C LEU A 254 19.88 3.65 -6.06
N PRO A 255 20.78 3.12 -6.92
CA PRO A 255 22.22 3.26 -6.70
C PRO A 255 22.73 4.70 -6.62
N LYS A 256 22.11 5.63 -7.35
CA LYS A 256 22.42 7.07 -7.24
C LYS A 256 21.82 7.69 -5.99
N ALA A 257 20.56 7.35 -5.68
CA ALA A 257 19.87 7.81 -4.49
C ALA A 257 20.63 7.43 -3.19
N LEU A 258 21.15 6.21 -3.12
CA LEU A 258 21.98 5.70 -2.01
C LEU A 258 23.33 6.43 -1.84
N LYS A 259 23.77 7.19 -2.85
CA LYS A 259 24.97 8.04 -2.78
C LYS A 259 24.62 9.51 -2.50
N GLY A 260 23.35 9.83 -2.33
CA GLY A 260 22.89 11.21 -2.20
C GLY A 260 23.08 12.04 -3.50
N ASP A 261 23.10 11.37 -4.65
CA ASP A 261 23.25 12.05 -5.95
C ASP A 261 21.97 12.82 -6.29
N LYS A 262 22.09 14.13 -6.49
CA LYS A 262 20.96 15.00 -6.88
C LYS A 262 20.37 14.66 -8.24
N GLY A 263 21.11 13.95 -9.12
CA GLY A 263 20.64 13.42 -10.38
C GLY A 263 20.08 12.00 -10.27
N ALA A 264 19.60 11.59 -9.11
CA ALA A 264 19.02 10.26 -8.94
C ALA A 264 17.68 10.09 -9.65
N GLU A 265 16.85 11.14 -9.79
CA GLU A 265 15.73 11.16 -10.73
C GLU A 265 16.30 11.24 -12.15
N VAL A 266 16.17 10.15 -12.92
CA VAL A 266 16.80 10.03 -14.25
C VAL A 266 15.81 10.27 -15.39
N ALA A 267 14.50 10.17 -15.14
CA ALA A 267 13.46 10.36 -16.14
C ALA A 267 12.08 10.57 -15.53
N ARG A 268 11.15 11.04 -16.37
CA ARG A 268 9.70 11.06 -16.11
C ARG A 268 8.93 10.48 -17.29
N ILE A 269 7.87 9.74 -16.99
CA ILE A 269 7.01 9.09 -17.95
C ILE A 269 5.59 9.66 -17.78
N PRO A 270 5.06 10.40 -18.76
CA PRO A 270 3.69 10.93 -18.70
C PRO A 270 2.65 9.81 -18.67
N VAL A 271 1.61 9.97 -17.84
CA VAL A 271 0.42 9.10 -17.78
C VAL A 271 -0.85 9.91 -17.99
N GLN A 272 -2.03 9.28 -18.00
CA GLN A 272 -3.30 9.99 -18.29
C GLN A 272 -3.57 11.10 -17.27
N SER A 273 -3.49 10.77 -16.01
CA SER A 273 -3.69 11.70 -14.88
C SER A 273 -2.89 11.23 -13.68
N GLY A 274 -2.77 12.07 -12.66
CA GLY A 274 -1.98 11.79 -11.48
C GLY A 274 -2.39 10.50 -10.79
N GLY A 275 -1.39 9.66 -10.49
CA GLY A 275 -1.58 8.34 -9.90
C GLY A 275 -1.60 8.34 -8.38
N PHE A 276 -2.16 7.27 -7.81
CA PHE A 276 -2.04 6.97 -6.39
C PHE A 276 -1.34 5.62 -6.18
N GLY A 277 -1.99 4.51 -6.52
CA GLY A 277 -1.44 3.18 -6.34
C GLY A 277 -0.63 2.73 -7.55
N ILE A 278 0.53 2.17 -7.28
CA ILE A 278 1.51 1.69 -8.24
C ILE A 278 2.08 0.36 -7.76
N SER A 279 2.36 -0.56 -8.67
CA SER A 279 2.99 -1.84 -8.34
C SER A 279 3.95 -2.30 -9.43
N THR A 280 4.97 -3.07 -9.03
CA THR A 280 5.88 -3.77 -9.93
C THR A 280 5.42 -5.22 -10.12
N SER A 281 5.55 -5.75 -11.35
CA SER A 281 5.30 -7.17 -11.62
C SER A 281 6.28 -8.06 -10.83
N PRO A 282 5.93 -9.31 -10.48
CA PRO A 282 6.80 -10.19 -9.69
C PRO A 282 8.19 -10.45 -10.30
N ASP A 283 8.28 -10.41 -11.62
CA ASP A 283 9.56 -10.54 -12.35
C ASP A 283 10.34 -9.23 -12.50
N GLY A 284 9.80 -8.12 -11.98
CA GLY A 284 10.40 -6.80 -11.99
C GLY A 284 10.37 -6.07 -13.34
N LYS A 285 9.78 -6.65 -14.40
CA LYS A 285 9.88 -6.09 -15.76
C LYS A 285 8.85 -5.02 -16.07
N LEU A 286 7.71 -5.05 -15.42
CA LEU A 286 6.60 -4.15 -15.67
C LEU A 286 6.22 -3.38 -14.40
N VAL A 287 5.71 -2.17 -14.60
CA VAL A 287 5.09 -1.36 -13.55
C VAL A 287 3.69 -0.99 -14.00
N ALA A 288 2.69 -1.14 -13.13
CA ALA A 288 1.33 -0.70 -13.35
C ALA A 288 0.99 0.47 -12.44
N ILE A 289 0.34 1.49 -12.98
CA ILE A 289 -0.09 2.68 -12.23
C ILE A 289 -1.55 2.99 -12.55
N ALA A 290 -2.31 3.33 -11.51
CA ALA A 290 -3.70 3.77 -11.63
C ALA A 290 -3.76 5.29 -11.82
N ALA A 291 -4.35 5.75 -12.92
CA ALA A 291 -4.55 7.16 -13.21
C ALA A 291 -5.77 7.70 -12.45
N ARG A 292 -5.54 8.32 -11.29
CA ARG A 292 -6.59 8.70 -10.34
C ARG A 292 -7.29 10.01 -10.73
N GLU A 293 -6.56 11.11 -10.78
CA GLU A 293 -7.11 12.44 -11.05
C GLU A 293 -6.04 13.43 -11.50
N ASP A 294 -6.40 14.40 -12.32
CA ASP A 294 -5.54 15.56 -12.61
C ASP A 294 -5.72 16.57 -11.49
N ALA A 295 -4.64 16.84 -10.75
CA ALA A 295 -4.67 17.74 -9.61
C ALA A 295 -4.99 19.20 -9.98
N ARG A 296 -4.77 19.60 -11.25
CA ARG A 296 -4.97 20.99 -11.70
C ARG A 296 -6.44 21.34 -11.88
N ASP A 297 -7.27 20.42 -12.38
CA ASP A 297 -8.68 20.66 -12.65
C ASP A 297 -9.62 19.69 -11.93
N GLY A 298 -9.06 18.71 -11.20
CA GLY A 298 -9.82 17.71 -10.46
C GLY A 298 -10.51 16.69 -11.35
N LYS A 299 -10.21 16.65 -12.67
CA LYS A 299 -10.77 15.65 -13.57
C LYS A 299 -10.23 14.28 -13.24
N GLU A 300 -11.11 13.34 -12.92
CA GLU A 300 -10.72 11.97 -12.58
C GLU A 300 -10.35 11.17 -13.81
N GLY A 301 -9.38 10.26 -13.66
CA GLY A 301 -9.00 9.32 -14.70
C GLY A 301 -9.92 8.11 -14.80
N ASN A 302 -9.66 7.27 -15.80
CA ASN A 302 -10.36 6.02 -16.04
C ASN A 302 -9.48 4.93 -16.66
N THR A 303 -8.16 5.11 -16.62
CA THR A 303 -7.21 4.13 -17.17
C THR A 303 -6.17 3.69 -16.14
N ILE A 304 -5.52 2.58 -16.46
CA ILE A 304 -4.21 2.25 -15.92
C ILE A 304 -3.17 2.35 -17.04
N SER A 305 -1.92 2.67 -16.66
CA SER A 305 -0.76 2.60 -17.54
C SER A 305 0.12 1.43 -17.15
N ILE A 306 0.65 0.70 -18.14
CA ILE A 306 1.66 -0.34 -17.98
C ILE A 306 2.97 0.17 -18.56
N ILE A 307 4.03 0.16 -17.76
CA ILE A 307 5.35 0.68 -18.11
C ILE A 307 6.31 -0.51 -18.19
N ASP A 308 7.07 -0.65 -19.27
CA ASP A 308 8.20 -1.55 -19.36
C ASP A 308 9.43 -0.90 -18.75
N VAL A 309 10.02 -1.55 -17.75
CA VAL A 309 11.12 -1.00 -16.94
C VAL A 309 12.38 -0.79 -17.78
N LYS A 310 12.73 -1.74 -18.66
CA LYS A 310 13.91 -1.61 -19.52
C LYS A 310 13.74 -0.52 -20.56
N GLN A 311 12.53 -0.42 -21.12
CA GLN A 311 12.20 0.64 -22.08
C GLN A 311 12.23 2.02 -21.41
N ALA A 312 11.66 2.13 -20.19
CA ALA A 312 11.69 3.34 -19.39
C ALA A 312 13.11 3.85 -19.10
N LEU A 313 14.05 2.93 -18.82
CA LEU A 313 15.44 3.26 -18.57
C LEU A 313 16.20 3.66 -19.85
N ARG A 314 15.84 3.10 -21.00
CA ARG A 314 16.51 3.35 -22.27
C ARG A 314 15.95 4.56 -23.01
N GLU A 315 14.63 4.69 -23.06
CA GLU A 315 13.91 5.70 -23.81
C GLU A 315 12.60 6.06 -23.07
N PRO A 316 12.68 6.92 -22.03
CA PRO A 316 11.56 7.20 -21.12
C PRO A 316 10.25 7.60 -21.81
N GLY A 317 10.33 8.39 -22.89
CA GLY A 317 9.17 8.79 -23.68
C GLY A 317 8.38 7.64 -24.32
N LYS A 318 8.95 6.44 -24.35
CA LYS A 318 8.32 5.19 -24.82
C LYS A 318 8.15 4.16 -23.69
N GLY A 319 8.35 4.57 -22.45
CA GLY A 319 8.26 3.67 -21.29
C GLY A 319 6.87 3.12 -21.07
N GLU A 320 5.81 3.88 -21.32
CA GLU A 320 4.43 3.38 -21.31
C GLU A 320 4.19 2.49 -22.54
N VAL A 321 3.95 1.21 -22.30
CA VAL A 321 3.76 0.19 -23.35
C VAL A 321 2.30 -0.23 -23.55
N ALA A 322 1.43 0.07 -22.59
CA ALA A 322 -0.01 -0.13 -22.70
C ALA A 322 -0.77 0.84 -21.81
N ARG A 323 -1.96 1.25 -22.27
CA ARG A 323 -2.95 2.01 -21.49
C ARG A 323 -4.30 1.32 -21.62
N VAL A 324 -4.93 0.98 -20.49
CA VAL A 324 -6.15 0.17 -20.45
C VAL A 324 -7.26 0.93 -19.75
N LEU A 325 -8.43 1.05 -20.40
CA LEU A 325 -9.66 1.56 -19.79
C LEU A 325 -10.14 0.59 -18.72
N VAL A 326 -10.53 1.09 -17.55
CA VAL A 326 -10.93 0.26 -16.39
C VAL A 326 -12.20 0.79 -15.71
N GLY A 327 -12.96 -0.12 -15.12
CA GLY A 327 -14.16 0.21 -14.32
C GLY A 327 -15.39 0.63 -15.16
N THR A 328 -15.23 0.75 -16.46
CA THR A 328 -16.28 1.12 -17.40
C THR A 328 -15.94 0.63 -18.80
N SER A 329 -16.94 0.51 -19.66
CA SER A 329 -16.78 0.33 -21.11
C SER A 329 -16.99 1.63 -21.90
N ASN A 330 -17.37 2.72 -21.22
CA ASN A 330 -17.56 4.04 -21.82
C ASN A 330 -16.37 4.95 -21.43
N PRO A 331 -15.52 5.39 -22.38
CA PRO A 331 -14.36 6.23 -22.10
C PRO A 331 -14.69 7.61 -21.54
N GLU A 332 -15.94 8.08 -21.64
CA GLU A 332 -16.38 9.35 -21.08
C GLU A 332 -16.67 9.25 -19.56
N VAL A 333 -16.78 8.02 -19.03
CA VAL A 333 -17.07 7.82 -17.60
C VAL A 333 -15.76 7.87 -16.80
N GLN A 334 -15.71 8.76 -15.83
CA GLN A 334 -14.63 8.85 -14.86
C GLN A 334 -14.80 7.77 -13.79
N THR A 335 -13.83 6.86 -13.67
CA THR A 335 -13.89 5.73 -12.72
C THR A 335 -13.04 5.93 -11.49
N ARG A 336 -12.10 6.88 -11.53
CA ARG A 336 -11.13 7.19 -10.49
C ARG A 336 -10.40 5.93 -10.02
N PRO A 337 -9.59 5.29 -10.88
CA PRO A 337 -8.80 4.13 -10.48
C PRO A 337 -7.87 4.52 -9.34
N PHE A 338 -7.84 3.70 -8.27
CA PHE A 338 -7.11 4.07 -7.06
C PHE A 338 -5.80 3.29 -6.92
N VAL A 339 -5.84 1.96 -7.07
CA VAL A 339 -4.68 1.08 -7.05
C VAL A 339 -4.72 0.14 -8.24
N ALA A 340 -3.57 -0.11 -8.86
CA ALA A 340 -3.33 -1.18 -9.81
C ALA A 340 -2.25 -2.11 -9.25
N ALA A 341 -2.60 -3.37 -8.99
CA ALA A 341 -1.71 -4.34 -8.37
C ALA A 341 -1.59 -5.61 -9.23
N PHE A 342 -0.35 -6.00 -9.57
CA PHE A 342 -0.10 -7.29 -10.20
C PHE A 342 -0.43 -8.44 -9.26
N THR A 343 -1.07 -9.48 -9.78
CA THR A 343 -1.19 -10.75 -9.05
C THR A 343 0.18 -11.39 -8.84
N PRO A 344 0.37 -12.23 -7.79
CA PRO A 344 1.64 -12.90 -7.51
C PRO A 344 2.21 -13.73 -8.66
N ASP A 345 1.36 -14.22 -9.58
CA ASP A 345 1.79 -14.92 -10.79
C ASP A 345 2.14 -13.98 -11.97
N GLY A 346 1.92 -12.67 -11.81
CA GLY A 346 2.20 -11.65 -12.82
C GLY A 346 1.27 -11.66 -14.04
N LYS A 347 0.26 -12.53 -14.09
CA LYS A 347 -0.60 -12.69 -15.28
C LYS A 347 -1.75 -11.69 -15.34
N ARG A 348 -2.18 -11.19 -14.20
CA ARG A 348 -3.32 -10.27 -14.09
C ARG A 348 -2.91 -9.01 -13.31
N ILE A 349 -3.66 -7.93 -13.53
CA ILE A 349 -3.66 -6.74 -12.69
C ILE A 349 -5.06 -6.58 -12.13
N VAL A 350 -5.16 -6.44 -10.81
CA VAL A 350 -6.40 -6.07 -10.13
C VAL A 350 -6.40 -4.55 -9.97
N VAL A 351 -7.51 -3.90 -10.32
CA VAL A 351 -7.64 -2.45 -10.25
C VAL A 351 -8.87 -2.09 -9.43
N THR A 352 -8.70 -1.25 -8.42
CA THR A 352 -9.82 -0.67 -7.66
C THR A 352 -10.31 0.61 -8.33
N ASN A 353 -11.60 0.69 -8.63
CA ASN A 353 -12.24 1.85 -9.26
C ASN A 353 -13.13 2.56 -8.22
N PHE A 354 -12.57 3.58 -7.60
CA PHE A 354 -13.17 4.26 -6.45
C PHE A 354 -14.54 4.88 -6.75
N ARG A 355 -14.70 5.53 -7.92
CA ARG A 355 -15.94 6.24 -8.27
C ARG A 355 -17.06 5.28 -8.67
N THR A 356 -16.71 4.23 -9.39
CA THR A 356 -17.68 3.26 -9.90
C THR A 356 -17.93 2.07 -8.97
N ASN A 357 -17.29 2.03 -7.80
CA ASN A 357 -17.50 1.02 -6.75
C ASN A 357 -17.30 -0.42 -7.25
N ASN A 358 -16.33 -0.63 -8.13
CA ASN A 358 -16.05 -1.95 -8.69
C ASN A 358 -14.55 -2.22 -8.80
N LEU A 359 -14.22 -3.44 -9.15
CA LEU A 359 -12.88 -3.88 -9.54
C LEU A 359 -12.85 -4.18 -11.03
N SER A 360 -11.70 -3.94 -11.66
CA SER A 360 -11.35 -4.50 -12.96
C SER A 360 -10.27 -5.55 -12.79
N ILE A 361 -10.42 -6.69 -13.47
CA ILE A 361 -9.39 -7.73 -13.57
C ILE A 361 -8.84 -7.69 -14.99
N ILE A 362 -7.57 -7.35 -15.14
CA ILE A 362 -6.92 -7.11 -16.42
C ILE A 362 -5.94 -8.24 -16.73
N ASP A 363 -6.03 -8.79 -17.94
CA ASP A 363 -5.05 -9.73 -18.50
C ASP A 363 -3.84 -8.96 -19.02
N VAL A 364 -2.66 -9.23 -18.46
CA VAL A 364 -1.43 -8.52 -18.79
C VAL A 364 -1.00 -8.78 -20.25
N ALA A 365 -1.07 -10.02 -20.70
CA ALA A 365 -0.65 -10.38 -22.05
C ALA A 365 -1.53 -9.73 -23.12
N LYS A 366 -2.85 -9.72 -22.92
CA LYS A 366 -3.80 -9.03 -23.82
C LYS A 366 -3.57 -7.52 -23.81
N ALA A 367 -3.34 -6.92 -22.63
CA ALA A 367 -3.05 -5.49 -22.53
C ALA A 367 -1.80 -5.11 -23.34
N LEU A 368 -0.74 -5.87 -23.20
CA LEU A 368 0.51 -5.65 -23.94
C LEU A 368 0.36 -5.89 -25.46
N ALA A 369 -0.57 -6.75 -25.86
CA ALA A 369 -0.91 -6.99 -27.28
C ALA A 369 -1.90 -5.96 -27.85
N GLY A 370 -2.33 -4.96 -27.08
CA GLY A 370 -3.32 -3.97 -27.52
C GLY A 370 -4.73 -4.56 -27.73
N GLN A 371 -5.04 -5.70 -27.10
CA GLN A 371 -6.33 -6.38 -27.19
C GLN A 371 -7.25 -6.00 -26.03
N PRO A 372 -8.57 -6.24 -26.12
CA PRO A 372 -9.48 -6.10 -24.98
C PRO A 372 -8.99 -6.93 -23.79
N ALA A 373 -8.56 -6.26 -22.74
CA ALA A 373 -7.81 -6.89 -21.64
C ALA A 373 -8.63 -7.07 -20.35
N GLU A 374 -9.76 -6.37 -20.17
CA GLU A 374 -10.59 -6.53 -18.98
C GLU A 374 -11.33 -7.87 -19.02
N LEU A 375 -10.89 -8.82 -18.17
CA LEU A 375 -11.47 -10.16 -18.06
C LEU A 375 -12.79 -10.16 -17.29
N ALA A 376 -12.85 -9.34 -16.25
CA ALA A 376 -14.02 -9.22 -15.39
C ALA A 376 -14.11 -7.83 -14.77
N ARG A 377 -15.34 -7.41 -14.49
CA ARG A 377 -15.68 -6.25 -13.68
C ARG A 377 -16.58 -6.69 -12.55
N ILE A 378 -16.16 -6.46 -11.30
CA ILE A 378 -16.82 -6.99 -10.11
C ILE A 378 -17.33 -5.82 -9.28
N THR A 379 -18.64 -5.69 -9.14
CA THR A 379 -19.25 -4.70 -8.24
C THR A 379 -19.03 -5.12 -6.79
N LEU A 380 -18.59 -4.17 -5.95
CA LEU A 380 -18.44 -4.37 -4.52
C LEU A 380 -19.63 -3.74 -3.79
N GLU A 381 -20.40 -4.58 -3.14
CA GLU A 381 -21.56 -4.14 -2.38
C GLU A 381 -21.23 -4.05 -0.89
N THR A 382 -21.66 -2.99 -0.24
CA THR A 382 -21.62 -2.86 1.22
C THR A 382 -22.90 -3.43 1.82
N PRO A 383 -22.86 -3.93 3.08
CA PRO A 383 -24.05 -4.52 3.72
C PRO A 383 -25.26 -3.58 3.80
N ASN A 384 -25.05 -2.28 3.77
CA ASN A 384 -26.09 -1.25 3.88
C ASN A 384 -26.39 -0.51 2.56
N GLY A 385 -25.83 -0.98 1.43
CA GLY A 385 -26.05 -0.39 0.10
C GLY A 385 -25.35 0.96 -0.13
N GLU A 386 -24.48 1.41 0.79
CA GLU A 386 -23.67 2.61 0.56
C GLU A 386 -22.53 2.35 -0.45
N PRO A 387 -22.00 3.38 -1.13
CA PRO A 387 -20.88 3.21 -2.06
C PRO A 387 -19.65 2.59 -1.38
N SER A 388 -19.09 1.53 -1.95
CA SER A 388 -17.96 0.79 -1.39
C SER A 388 -16.64 1.57 -1.41
N ARG A 389 -16.45 2.44 -2.40
CA ARG A 389 -15.25 3.28 -2.57
C ARG A 389 -13.94 2.48 -2.39
N PRO A 390 -13.70 1.44 -3.21
CA PRO A 390 -12.56 0.55 -3.04
C PRO A 390 -11.23 1.28 -3.20
N ARG A 391 -10.24 0.90 -2.37
CA ARG A 391 -8.92 1.54 -2.32
C ARG A 391 -7.79 0.52 -2.42
N GLY A 392 -7.34 -0.02 -1.28
CA GLY A 392 -6.19 -0.91 -1.16
C GLY A 392 -6.44 -2.31 -1.71
N ILE A 393 -5.37 -2.96 -2.13
CA ILE A 393 -5.34 -4.34 -2.61
C ILE A 393 -4.22 -5.08 -1.90
N ALA A 394 -4.50 -6.30 -1.44
CA ALA A 394 -3.51 -7.27 -1.04
C ALA A 394 -3.90 -8.66 -1.57
N PHE A 395 -2.97 -9.60 -1.60
CA PHE A 395 -3.24 -10.96 -2.07
C PHE A 395 -3.03 -11.97 -0.96
N ALA A 396 -3.78 -13.07 -1.02
CA ALA A 396 -3.71 -14.21 -0.11
C ALA A 396 -3.81 -15.53 -0.88
N ASN A 397 -3.42 -16.62 -0.25
CA ASN A 397 -3.40 -17.97 -0.82
C ASN A 397 -2.71 -18.02 -2.19
N GLY A 398 -1.48 -17.48 -2.25
CA GLY A 398 -0.70 -17.47 -3.49
C GLY A 398 -1.35 -16.67 -4.62
N GLY A 399 -2.27 -15.74 -4.32
CA GLY A 399 -2.98 -14.93 -5.30
C GLY A 399 -4.33 -15.50 -5.74
N LYS A 400 -4.82 -16.54 -5.08
CA LYS A 400 -6.21 -17.01 -5.30
C LYS A 400 -7.22 -15.96 -4.87
N TYR A 401 -6.98 -15.27 -3.76
CA TYR A 401 -7.84 -14.21 -3.27
C TYR A 401 -7.17 -12.85 -3.37
N ALA A 402 -7.92 -11.87 -3.83
CA ALA A 402 -7.61 -10.45 -3.67
C ALA A 402 -8.43 -9.89 -2.51
N ALA A 403 -7.76 -9.37 -1.49
CA ALA A 403 -8.39 -8.59 -0.43
C ALA A 403 -8.45 -7.13 -0.87
N ILE A 404 -9.61 -6.51 -0.72
CA ILE A 404 -9.90 -5.15 -1.16
C ILE A 404 -10.42 -4.34 0.01
N SER A 405 -9.76 -3.24 0.34
CA SER A 405 -10.29 -2.31 1.34
C SER A 405 -11.22 -1.28 0.72
N GLY A 406 -12.16 -0.79 1.52
CA GLY A 406 -12.99 0.35 1.17
C GLY A 406 -13.78 0.86 2.37
N ALA A 407 -14.35 2.03 2.20
CA ALA A 407 -15.21 2.62 3.21
C ALA A 407 -16.20 3.57 2.54
N PRO A 408 -17.49 3.41 2.80
CA PRO A 408 -18.52 4.27 2.22
C PRO A 408 -18.39 5.72 2.64
N LYS A 409 -18.02 5.97 3.90
CA LYS A 409 -17.80 7.29 4.49
C LYS A 409 -16.80 7.17 5.64
N SER A 410 -16.16 8.30 5.98
CA SER A 410 -15.29 8.40 7.16
C SER A 410 -16.14 8.39 8.44
N LYS A 411 -16.55 7.20 8.87
CA LYS A 411 -17.28 6.96 10.11
C LYS A 411 -16.61 5.83 10.90
N PRO A 412 -16.64 5.87 12.22
CA PRO A 412 -16.18 4.74 13.04
C PRO A 412 -16.84 3.43 12.59
N GLY A 413 -16.05 2.36 12.43
CA GLY A 413 -16.53 1.05 12.03
C GLY A 413 -17.02 0.92 10.58
N SER A 414 -16.87 1.94 9.73
CA SER A 414 -17.39 1.89 8.36
C SER A 414 -16.50 1.14 7.38
N GLY A 415 -15.26 0.82 7.74
CA GLY A 415 -14.34 0.09 6.89
C GLY A 415 -14.81 -1.33 6.61
N VAL A 416 -14.63 -1.76 5.38
CA VAL A 416 -14.93 -3.12 4.92
C VAL A 416 -13.73 -3.66 4.15
N VAL A 417 -13.46 -4.95 4.29
CA VAL A 417 -12.54 -5.70 3.43
C VAL A 417 -13.32 -6.81 2.74
N TRP A 418 -13.28 -6.82 1.41
CA TRP A 418 -13.83 -7.89 0.57
C TRP A 418 -12.71 -8.85 0.19
N LEU A 419 -12.94 -10.15 0.29
CA LEU A 419 -12.12 -11.20 -0.28
C LEU A 419 -12.75 -11.61 -1.62
N VAL A 420 -12.05 -11.37 -2.72
CA VAL A 420 -12.52 -11.70 -4.07
C VAL A 420 -11.74 -12.90 -4.59
N ASP A 421 -12.43 -13.98 -4.92
CA ASP A 421 -11.84 -15.17 -5.55
C ASP A 421 -11.54 -14.84 -7.03
N LEU A 422 -10.27 -14.90 -7.39
CA LEU A 422 -9.79 -14.53 -8.73
C LEU A 422 -9.95 -15.63 -9.77
N ASP A 423 -10.37 -16.83 -9.41
CA ASP A 423 -10.69 -17.90 -10.35
C ASP A 423 -12.16 -17.84 -10.77
N SER A 424 -13.05 -17.58 -9.83
CA SER A 424 -14.48 -17.45 -10.09
C SER A 424 -14.96 -16.02 -10.37
N TYR A 425 -14.13 -15.00 -10.07
CA TYR A 425 -14.45 -13.57 -10.13
C TYR A 425 -15.64 -13.18 -9.26
N LYS A 426 -15.74 -13.78 -8.07
CA LYS A 426 -16.82 -13.52 -7.11
C LYS A 426 -16.28 -13.08 -5.76
N VAL A 427 -17.07 -12.31 -5.03
CA VAL A 427 -16.80 -12.03 -3.62
C VAL A 427 -17.00 -13.33 -2.85
N ALA A 428 -15.93 -13.78 -2.17
CA ALA A 428 -15.91 -14.99 -1.36
C ALA A 428 -16.24 -14.70 0.11
N GLY A 429 -16.05 -13.45 0.57
CA GLY A 429 -16.39 -13.05 1.93
C GLY A 429 -16.17 -11.56 2.14
N ARG A 430 -16.80 -11.03 3.18
CA ARG A 430 -16.74 -9.63 3.61
C ARG A 430 -16.44 -9.55 5.09
N VAL A 431 -15.48 -8.72 5.47
CA VAL A 431 -15.17 -8.42 6.87
C VAL A 431 -15.54 -6.97 7.14
N THR A 432 -16.41 -6.74 8.10
CA THR A 432 -16.91 -5.41 8.46
C THR A 432 -16.22 -4.85 9.70
N GLU A 433 -16.51 -3.63 10.06
CA GLU A 433 -15.93 -2.93 11.21
C GLU A 433 -14.39 -2.83 11.14
N ILE A 434 -13.84 -2.70 9.93
CA ILE A 434 -12.40 -2.53 9.68
C ILE A 434 -12.02 -1.05 9.91
N GLY A 435 -12.19 -0.61 11.16
CA GLY A 435 -11.84 0.74 11.56
C GLY A 435 -12.64 1.84 10.85
N ASN A 436 -12.18 3.06 11.04
CA ASN A 436 -12.72 4.25 10.40
C ASN A 436 -11.89 4.56 9.15
N GLU A 437 -12.47 4.34 7.97
CA GLU A 437 -11.82 4.49 6.67
C GLU A 437 -10.59 3.58 6.47
N SER A 438 -10.82 2.28 6.22
CA SER A 438 -9.76 1.37 5.78
C SER A 438 -9.18 1.85 4.45
N TYR A 439 -7.83 2.03 4.39
CA TYR A 439 -7.17 2.66 3.24
C TYR A 439 -6.37 1.64 2.43
N MET A 440 -5.19 1.24 2.90
CA MET A 440 -4.36 0.24 2.23
C MET A 440 -4.24 -1.04 3.03
N LEU A 441 -3.84 -2.09 2.34
CA LEU A 441 -3.71 -3.44 2.83
C LEU A 441 -2.31 -3.99 2.60
N GLY A 442 -1.89 -4.95 3.43
CA GLY A 442 -0.72 -5.79 3.23
C GLY A 442 -1.07 -7.25 3.51
N GLY A 443 -0.67 -8.16 2.61
CA GLY A 443 -0.84 -9.61 2.81
C GLY A 443 0.44 -10.23 3.36
N PHE A 444 0.32 -11.14 4.32
CA PHE A 444 1.46 -11.86 4.88
C PHE A 444 1.05 -13.26 5.38
N THR A 445 2.04 -14.13 5.57
CA THR A 445 1.86 -15.45 6.15
C THR A 445 2.43 -15.49 7.57
N GLY A 446 1.82 -16.30 8.43
CA GLY A 446 2.27 -16.50 9.80
C GLY A 446 1.82 -17.87 10.35
N ASP A 447 2.43 -18.31 11.45
CA ASP A 447 2.13 -19.58 12.13
C ASP A 447 1.05 -19.42 13.20
#